data_520b113f79a78c198b1f4309b43c58af
#
_entry.id   520b113f79a78c198b1f4309b43c58af
#
_cell.length_a   1.000
_cell.length_b   1.000
_cell.length_c   1.000
_cell.angle_alpha   90.00
_cell.angle_beta   90.00
_cell.angle_gamma   90.00
#
_symmetry.space_group_name_H-M   'P 1'
#
loop_
_entity.id
_entity.type
_entity.pdbx_description
1 polymer ?
#
loop_
_entity_poly.entity_id
_entity_poly.type
_entity_poly.pdbx_seq_one_letter_code
_entity_poly.pdbx_strand_id
1 'polypeptide(L)'
;MCKRYIGNASKIVWKDGGICIKCFNLPCNKWDCEECAKRKAIILGNRVKAGFQGERVRFATFTDTGKGTLCDRLKMLKTAWNRLRLALSRQYGLTKFFWVLEFGGKRGRPHLHCLLNCYIPQRKLSELAAQCGFGSVVDIREVKD
;
A
#
# COMPACT_ATOMS: atom_id res chain seq x y z
N MET A 1 18.01 15.00 7.35
CA MET A 1 18.99 13.97 6.91
C MET A 1 18.87 12.75 7.80
N CYS A 2 18.87 11.53 7.24
CA CYS A 2 18.71 10.29 8.01
C CYS A 2 19.83 10.15 9.04
N LYS A 3 19.47 10.08 10.33
CA LYS A 3 20.44 9.91 11.44
C LYS A 3 20.93 8.45 11.60
N ARG A 4 20.28 7.50 10.93
CA ARG A 4 20.57 6.06 10.97
C ARG A 4 21.17 5.59 9.65
N TYR A 5 22.24 6.21 9.18
CA TYR A 5 22.91 5.74 7.98
C TYR A 5 23.58 4.38 8.23
N ILE A 6 23.60 3.53 7.20
CA ILE A 6 24.15 2.17 7.27
C ILE A 6 25.57 2.06 6.69
N GLY A 7 26.09 3.15 6.16
CA GLY A 7 27.43 3.21 5.59
C GLY A 7 27.61 4.38 4.65
N ASN A 8 28.81 4.49 4.11
CA ASN A 8 29.16 5.47 3.11
C ASN A 8 29.32 4.78 1.76
N ALA A 9 28.83 5.41 0.71
CA ALA A 9 29.13 5.02 -0.65
C ALA A 9 29.95 6.11 -1.33
N SER A 10 30.88 5.71 -2.18
CA SER A 10 31.64 6.60 -3.03
C SER A 10 31.34 6.30 -4.49
N LYS A 11 31.13 7.33 -5.26
CA LYS A 11 31.01 7.23 -6.72
C LYS A 11 32.23 7.86 -7.35
N ILE A 12 32.97 7.06 -8.12
CA ILE A 12 34.09 7.55 -8.94
C ILE A 12 33.48 8.03 -10.27
N VAL A 13 33.68 9.30 -10.58
CA VAL A 13 33.22 9.89 -11.84
C VAL A 13 34.48 10.39 -12.57
N TRP A 14 34.72 9.84 -13.74
CA TRP A 14 35.75 10.34 -14.64
C TRP A 14 35.21 11.58 -15.36
N LYS A 15 35.89 12.70 -15.20
CA LYS A 15 35.59 13.93 -15.92
C LYS A 15 36.92 14.48 -16.42
N ASP A 16 37.06 14.59 -17.71
CA ASP A 16 38.20 15.20 -18.38
C ASP A 16 39.56 14.61 -17.93
N GLY A 17 39.62 13.29 -17.75
CA GLY A 17 40.84 12.60 -17.32
C GLY A 17 41.15 12.64 -15.81
N GLY A 18 40.30 13.29 -15.02
CA GLY A 18 40.40 13.36 -13.56
C GLY A 18 39.47 12.38 -12.83
N ILE A 19 39.90 11.93 -11.65
CA ILE A 19 39.10 11.09 -10.76
C ILE A 19 38.38 12.02 -9.77
N CYS A 20 37.04 12.05 -9.82
CA CYS A 20 36.23 12.72 -8.79
C CYS A 20 35.57 11.67 -7.90
N ILE A 21 35.93 11.64 -6.62
CA ILE A 21 35.34 10.77 -5.62
C ILE A 21 34.26 11.57 -4.89
N LYS A 22 32.97 11.19 -5.08
CA LYS A 22 31.87 11.72 -4.28
C LYS A 22 31.50 10.70 -3.22
N CYS A 23 31.68 11.06 -1.96
CA CYS A 23 31.23 10.27 -0.82
C CYS A 23 29.85 10.75 -0.39
N PHE A 24 28.95 9.82 -0.11
CA PHE A 24 27.62 10.12 0.43
C PHE A 24 27.18 9.05 1.42
N ASN A 25 26.42 9.48 2.42
CA ASN A 25 25.90 8.57 3.42
C ASN A 25 24.74 7.74 2.86
N LEU A 26 24.82 6.41 3.02
CA LEU A 26 23.73 5.52 2.69
C LEU A 26 22.64 5.62 3.75
N PRO A 27 21.40 5.98 3.38
CA PRO A 27 20.29 6.02 4.31
C PRO A 27 19.94 4.60 4.82
N CYS A 28 19.44 4.49 6.04
CA CYS A 28 19.05 3.20 6.62
C CYS A 28 17.88 2.51 5.90
N ASN A 29 17.13 3.26 5.11
CA ASN A 29 16.00 2.79 4.29
C ASN A 29 14.91 2.02 5.07
N LYS A 30 14.76 2.27 6.38
CA LYS A 30 13.76 1.65 7.24
C LYS A 30 12.49 2.49 7.30
N TRP A 31 11.34 1.85 7.51
CA TRP A 31 10.04 2.53 7.66
C TRP A 31 9.87 3.21 9.03
N ASP A 32 10.56 2.74 10.06
CA ASP A 32 10.58 3.34 11.39
C ASP A 32 11.52 4.54 11.52
N CYS A 33 12.23 4.89 10.45
CA CYS A 33 13.02 6.11 10.35
C CYS A 33 12.22 7.18 9.64
N GLU A 34 11.86 8.26 10.34
CA GLU A 34 11.01 9.33 9.82
C GLU A 34 11.48 9.88 8.45
N GLU A 35 12.76 10.18 8.30
CA GLU A 35 13.34 10.69 7.06
C GLU A 35 13.26 9.68 5.91
N CYS A 36 13.57 8.42 6.20
CA CYS A 36 13.52 7.37 5.19
C CYS A 36 12.09 7.00 4.82
N ALA A 37 11.16 6.99 5.80
CA ALA A 37 9.75 6.73 5.58
C ALA A 37 9.13 7.80 4.68
N LYS A 38 9.37 9.09 4.93
CA LYS A 38 8.89 10.19 4.08
C LYS A 38 9.35 10.03 2.63
N ARG A 39 10.65 9.78 2.43
CA ARG A 39 11.20 9.56 1.09
C ARG A 39 10.58 8.35 0.39
N LYS A 40 10.44 7.23 1.10
CA LYS A 40 9.81 6.01 0.56
C LYS A 40 8.34 6.23 0.22
N ALA A 41 7.61 6.96 1.06
CA ALA A 41 6.21 7.30 0.82
C ALA A 41 6.02 8.14 -0.46
N ILE A 42 6.89 9.14 -0.68
CA ILE A 42 6.87 9.95 -1.91
C ILE A 42 7.15 9.07 -3.15
N ILE A 43 8.20 8.24 -3.10
CA ILE A 43 8.54 7.35 -4.23
C ILE A 43 7.40 6.38 -4.51
N LEU A 44 6.81 5.78 -3.47
CA LEU A 44 5.69 4.87 -3.60
C LEU A 44 4.46 5.57 -4.15
N GLY A 45 4.12 6.76 -3.63
CA GLY A 45 3.01 7.57 -4.11
C GLY A 45 3.13 7.92 -5.59
N ASN A 46 4.32 8.32 -6.05
CA ASN A 46 4.57 8.60 -7.46
C ASN A 46 4.41 7.35 -8.34
N ARG A 47 4.87 6.18 -7.89
CA ARG A 47 4.67 4.91 -8.60
C ARG A 47 3.20 4.52 -8.69
N VAL A 48 2.45 4.69 -7.60
CA VAL A 48 1.01 4.43 -7.57
C VAL A 48 0.29 5.36 -8.55
N LYS A 49 0.56 6.67 -8.50
CA LYS A 49 -0.01 7.65 -9.44
C LYS A 49 0.27 7.27 -10.90
N ALA A 50 1.52 6.95 -11.23
CA ALA A 50 1.89 6.52 -12.58
C ALA A 50 1.18 5.23 -13.01
N GLY A 51 1.04 4.25 -12.09
CA GLY A 51 0.36 2.99 -12.36
C GLY A 51 -1.14 3.12 -12.63
N PHE A 52 -1.78 4.15 -12.05
CA PHE A 52 -3.22 4.42 -12.22
C PHE A 52 -3.51 5.57 -13.21
N GLN A 53 -2.51 6.09 -13.89
CA GLN A 53 -2.71 7.19 -14.85
C GLN A 53 -3.75 6.82 -15.92
N GLY A 54 -4.74 7.68 -16.13
CA GLY A 54 -5.84 7.48 -17.08
C GLY A 54 -6.95 6.54 -16.60
N GLU A 55 -6.86 6.01 -15.38
CA GLU A 55 -7.86 5.11 -14.81
C GLU A 55 -8.86 5.85 -13.91
N ARG A 56 -10.10 5.38 -13.87
CA ARG A 56 -11.05 5.78 -12.83
C ARG A 56 -10.76 4.96 -11.58
N VAL A 57 -10.24 5.62 -10.55
CA VAL A 57 -9.79 4.96 -9.33
C VAL A 57 -10.85 5.05 -8.24
N ARG A 58 -11.06 3.96 -7.53
CA ARG A 58 -11.88 3.89 -6.32
C ARG A 58 -10.98 3.62 -5.12
N PHE A 59 -11.25 4.32 -4.04
CA PHE A 59 -10.66 4.04 -2.74
C PHE A 59 -11.64 3.21 -1.93
N ALA A 60 -11.22 2.03 -1.51
CA ALA A 60 -12.02 1.12 -0.70
C ALA A 60 -11.34 0.81 0.63
N THR A 61 -12.13 0.70 1.70
CA THR A 61 -11.66 0.31 3.02
C THR A 61 -12.37 -0.96 3.45
N PHE A 62 -11.59 -1.94 3.88
CA PHE A 62 -12.10 -3.21 4.39
C PHE A 62 -11.62 -3.40 5.83
N THR A 63 -12.54 -3.82 6.69
CA THR A 63 -12.25 -4.10 8.09
C THR A 63 -12.11 -5.60 8.33
N ASP A 64 -11.41 -5.97 9.39
CA ASP A 64 -11.36 -7.35 9.82
C ASP A 64 -12.62 -7.75 10.62
N THR A 65 -12.77 -9.04 10.88
CA THR A 65 -13.91 -9.56 11.67
C THR A 65 -13.77 -9.29 13.17
N GLY A 66 -12.61 -8.87 13.65
CA GLY A 66 -12.33 -8.64 15.07
C GLY A 66 -12.13 -9.90 15.90
N LYS A 67 -12.13 -11.10 15.30
CA LYS A 67 -11.99 -12.40 15.98
C LYS A 67 -10.56 -12.91 15.97
N GLY A 68 -10.11 -13.51 17.07
CA GLY A 68 -8.79 -14.11 17.20
C GLY A 68 -7.68 -13.13 17.60
N THR A 69 -6.45 -13.63 17.64
CA THR A 69 -5.25 -12.85 17.93
C THR A 69 -4.94 -11.88 16.79
N LEU A 70 -4.10 -10.87 17.01
CA LEU A 70 -3.68 -9.95 15.96
C LEU A 70 -3.03 -10.71 14.78
N CYS A 71 -2.22 -11.71 15.08
CA CYS A 71 -1.57 -12.53 14.05
C CYS A 71 -2.59 -13.28 13.19
N ASP A 72 -3.62 -13.87 13.81
CA ASP A 72 -4.68 -14.57 13.11
C ASP A 72 -5.48 -13.61 12.22
N ARG A 73 -5.82 -12.44 12.76
CA ARG A 73 -6.56 -11.39 12.03
C ARG A 73 -5.78 -10.90 10.80
N LEU A 74 -4.46 -10.73 10.90
CA LEU A 74 -3.62 -10.35 9.77
C LEU A 74 -3.56 -11.44 8.69
N LYS A 75 -3.44 -12.71 9.10
CA LYS A 75 -3.49 -13.85 8.17
C LYS A 75 -4.85 -13.93 7.46
N MET A 76 -5.93 -13.74 8.22
CA MET A 76 -7.29 -13.73 7.68
C MET A 76 -7.49 -12.60 6.66
N LEU A 77 -7.07 -11.38 6.97
CA LEU A 77 -7.16 -10.25 6.03
C LEU A 77 -6.42 -10.51 4.73
N LYS A 78 -5.20 -11.07 4.80
CA LYS A 78 -4.44 -11.44 3.61
C LYS A 78 -5.15 -12.51 2.76
N THR A 79 -5.72 -13.51 3.41
CA THR A 79 -6.49 -14.57 2.74
C THR A 79 -7.77 -14.01 2.12
N ALA A 80 -8.52 -13.19 2.87
CA ALA A 80 -9.73 -12.54 2.40
C ALA A 80 -9.44 -11.63 1.20
N TRP A 81 -8.35 -10.86 1.23
CA TRP A 81 -7.92 -10.05 0.10
C TRP A 81 -7.62 -10.88 -1.15
N ASN A 82 -6.89 -11.99 -1.00
CA ASN A 82 -6.59 -12.85 -2.15
C ASN A 82 -7.85 -13.43 -2.81
N ARG A 83 -8.86 -13.80 -2.01
CA ARG A 83 -10.15 -14.26 -2.52
C ARG A 83 -10.92 -13.12 -3.20
N LEU A 84 -11.01 -11.97 -2.53
CA LEU A 84 -11.75 -10.82 -3.02
C LEU A 84 -11.17 -10.31 -4.35
N ARG A 85 -9.86 -10.11 -4.45
CA ARG A 85 -9.22 -9.62 -5.69
C ARG A 85 -9.47 -10.54 -6.89
N LEU A 86 -9.49 -11.86 -6.68
CA LEU A 86 -9.81 -12.83 -7.73
C LEU A 86 -11.28 -12.73 -8.16
N ALA A 87 -12.19 -12.59 -7.20
CA ALA A 87 -13.61 -12.40 -7.50
C ALA A 87 -13.84 -11.08 -8.25
N LEU A 88 -13.19 -9.98 -7.80
CA LEU A 88 -13.27 -8.68 -8.45
C LEU A 88 -12.70 -8.71 -9.88
N SER A 89 -11.59 -9.40 -10.10
CA SER A 89 -11.01 -9.56 -11.43
C SER A 89 -11.96 -10.29 -12.37
N ARG A 90 -12.60 -11.37 -11.91
CA ARG A 90 -13.51 -12.17 -12.73
C ARG A 90 -14.85 -11.49 -13.00
N GLN A 91 -15.42 -10.77 -12.01
CA GLN A 91 -16.78 -10.24 -12.07
C GLN A 91 -16.83 -8.77 -12.51
N TYR A 92 -15.80 -7.98 -12.19
CA TYR A 92 -15.78 -6.52 -12.36
C TYR A 92 -14.58 -6.01 -13.15
N GLY A 93 -13.75 -6.89 -13.70
CA GLY A 93 -12.61 -6.50 -14.53
C GLY A 93 -11.48 -5.78 -13.77
N LEU A 94 -11.30 -6.08 -12.47
CA LEU A 94 -10.16 -5.54 -11.71
C LEU A 94 -8.85 -6.02 -12.33
N THR A 95 -8.06 -5.08 -12.84
CA THR A 95 -6.73 -5.34 -13.42
C THR A 95 -5.61 -4.67 -12.69
N LYS A 96 -5.91 -3.52 -12.06
CA LYS A 96 -4.93 -2.73 -11.30
C LYS A 96 -5.44 -2.49 -9.89
N PHE A 97 -4.58 -2.73 -8.92
CA PHE A 97 -4.87 -2.44 -7.53
C PHE A 97 -3.59 -2.09 -6.77
N PHE A 98 -3.77 -1.33 -5.70
CA PHE A 98 -2.75 -1.08 -4.69
C PHE A 98 -3.42 -1.16 -3.31
N TRP A 99 -2.76 -1.73 -2.33
CA TRP A 99 -3.31 -1.80 -0.98
C TRP A 99 -2.25 -1.54 0.10
N VAL A 100 -2.71 -1.00 1.20
CA VAL A 100 -1.93 -0.80 2.41
C VAL A 100 -2.71 -1.30 3.61
N LEU A 101 -1.98 -1.79 4.60
CA LEU A 101 -2.52 -2.16 5.90
C LEU A 101 -2.32 -0.98 6.86
N GLU A 102 -3.39 -0.60 7.53
CA GLU A 102 -3.38 0.41 8.58
C GLU A 102 -3.91 -0.17 9.88
N PHE A 103 -3.35 0.28 10.99
CA PHE A 103 -3.83 -0.04 12.33
C PHE A 103 -4.52 1.20 12.89
N GLY A 104 -5.85 1.23 12.80
CA GLY A 104 -6.65 2.38 13.17
C GLY A 104 -7.23 2.31 14.58
N GLY A 105 -7.53 3.51 15.11
CA GLY A 105 -8.24 3.70 16.35
C GLY A 105 -7.49 3.30 17.63
N LYS A 106 -8.12 3.56 18.79
CA LYS A 106 -7.54 3.25 20.13
C LYS A 106 -7.24 1.77 20.37
N ARG A 107 -7.83 0.87 19.59
CA ARG A 107 -7.69 -0.60 19.73
C ARG A 107 -6.77 -1.24 18.69
N GLY A 108 -6.09 -0.44 17.86
CA GLY A 108 -5.18 -0.95 16.83
C GLY A 108 -5.81 -1.96 15.86
N ARG A 109 -7.09 -1.77 15.48
CA ARG A 109 -7.77 -2.69 14.56
C ARG A 109 -7.15 -2.58 13.17
N PRO A 110 -6.79 -3.70 12.54
CA PRO A 110 -6.24 -3.66 11.19
C PRO A 110 -7.34 -3.34 10.16
N HIS A 111 -7.03 -2.40 9.28
CA HIS A 111 -7.84 -2.02 8.13
C HIS A 111 -7.02 -2.19 6.86
N LEU A 112 -7.66 -2.67 5.82
CA LEU A 112 -7.06 -2.74 4.50
C LEU A 112 -7.63 -1.61 3.64
N HIS A 113 -6.77 -0.67 3.24
CA HIS A 113 -7.11 0.39 2.30
C HIS A 113 -6.62 0.00 0.91
N CYS A 114 -7.51 0.09 -0.08
CA CYS A 114 -7.23 -0.33 -1.44
C CYS A 114 -7.55 0.78 -2.45
N LEU A 115 -6.72 0.92 -3.45
CA LEU A 115 -7.05 1.59 -4.71
C LEU A 115 -7.40 0.52 -5.74
N LEU A 116 -8.50 0.71 -6.43
CA LEU A 116 -9.06 -0.24 -7.41
C LEU A 116 -9.43 0.50 -8.69
N ASN A 117 -9.15 -0.07 -9.85
CA ASN A 117 -9.54 0.50 -11.15
C ASN A 117 -10.85 -0.07 -11.71
N CYS A 118 -11.72 -0.57 -10.86
CA CYS A 118 -13.03 -1.08 -11.26
C CYS A 118 -14.16 -0.40 -10.48
N TYR A 119 -15.33 -0.30 -11.10
CA TYR A 119 -16.53 0.17 -10.43
C TYR A 119 -17.32 -1.00 -9.86
N ILE A 120 -17.69 -0.88 -8.59
CA ILE A 120 -18.52 -1.86 -7.90
C ILE A 120 -19.51 -1.11 -7.03
N PRO A 121 -20.81 -1.38 -7.11
CA PRO A 121 -21.77 -0.83 -6.16
C PRO A 121 -21.42 -1.23 -4.72
N GLN A 122 -21.49 -0.28 -3.79
CA GLN A 122 -21.06 -0.50 -2.40
C GLN A 122 -21.72 -1.73 -1.77
N ARG A 123 -23.03 -1.92 -1.97
CA ARG A 123 -23.76 -3.08 -1.46
C ARG A 123 -23.16 -4.39 -1.96
N LYS A 124 -22.89 -4.48 -3.26
CA LYS A 124 -22.28 -5.68 -3.88
C LYS A 124 -20.88 -5.93 -3.38
N LEU A 125 -20.09 -4.87 -3.22
CA LEU A 125 -18.75 -4.98 -2.65
C LEU A 125 -18.78 -5.49 -1.21
N SER A 126 -19.73 -5.00 -0.38
CA SER A 126 -19.89 -5.44 1.01
C SER A 126 -20.30 -6.91 1.10
N GLU A 127 -21.27 -7.35 0.27
CA GLU A 127 -21.71 -8.74 0.19
C GLU A 127 -20.53 -9.65 -0.19
N LEU A 128 -19.79 -9.29 -1.24
CA LEU A 128 -18.65 -10.07 -1.74
C LEU A 128 -17.48 -10.09 -0.73
N ALA A 129 -17.20 -8.97 -0.09
CA ALA A 129 -16.16 -8.87 0.92
C ALA A 129 -16.45 -9.76 2.13
N ALA A 130 -17.71 -9.77 2.60
CA ALA A 130 -18.15 -10.64 3.70
C ALA A 130 -18.00 -12.13 3.33
N GLN A 131 -18.38 -12.52 2.11
CA GLN A 131 -18.19 -13.89 1.61
C GLN A 131 -16.70 -14.30 1.54
N CYS A 132 -15.82 -13.32 1.30
CA CYS A 132 -14.38 -13.55 1.27
C CYS A 132 -13.73 -13.62 2.65
N GLY A 133 -14.42 -13.20 3.73
CA GLY A 133 -13.95 -13.24 5.10
C GLY A 133 -13.56 -11.89 5.71
N PHE A 134 -13.96 -10.78 5.10
CA PHE A 134 -13.88 -9.44 5.71
C PHE A 134 -15.01 -9.20 6.73
N GLY A 135 -14.84 -8.19 7.58
CA GLY A 135 -15.90 -7.69 8.44
C GLY A 135 -17.00 -6.97 7.65
N SER A 136 -18.07 -6.61 8.37
CA SER A 136 -19.27 -6.01 7.77
C SER A 136 -19.10 -4.57 7.32
N VAL A 137 -18.05 -3.87 7.79
CA VAL A 137 -17.82 -2.48 7.44
C VAL A 137 -16.93 -2.41 6.21
N VAL A 138 -17.53 -1.98 5.10
CA VAL A 138 -16.85 -1.73 3.82
C VAL A 138 -17.27 -0.34 3.35
N ASP A 139 -16.29 0.48 3.00
CA ASP A 139 -16.52 1.80 2.39
C ASP A 139 -15.83 1.83 1.01
N ILE A 140 -16.48 2.50 0.05
CA ILE A 140 -15.89 2.72 -1.28
C ILE A 140 -16.24 4.11 -1.77
N ARG A 141 -15.23 4.84 -2.24
CA ARG A 141 -15.34 6.22 -2.71
C ARG A 141 -14.59 6.41 -4.02
N GLU A 142 -15.06 7.36 -4.81
CA GLU A 142 -14.29 7.82 -5.97
C GLU A 142 -13.10 8.66 -5.52
N VAL A 143 -11.93 8.39 -6.09
CA VAL A 143 -10.77 9.25 -5.94
C VAL A 143 -10.95 10.39 -6.95
N LYS A 144 -11.07 11.61 -6.45
CA LYS A 144 -11.08 12.83 -7.27
C LYS A 144 -9.67 13.39 -7.28
N ASP A 145 -9.24 13.83 -8.45
CA ASP A 145 -7.97 14.56 -8.63
C ASP A 145 -7.98 15.89 -7.88
#